data_ea79c7841f3f070da2fe510e34464343
#
_entry.id   ea79c7841f3f070da2fe510e34464343
#
_cell.length_a   1.000
_cell.length_b   1.000
_cell.length_c   1.000
_cell.angle_alpha   90.00
_cell.angle_beta   90.00
_cell.angle_gamma   90.00
#
_symmetry.space_group_name_H-M   'P 1'
#
loop_
_entity.id
_entity.type
_entity.pdbx_description
1 polymer ?
#
loop_
_entity_poly.entity_id
_entity_poly.type
_entity_poly.pdbx_seq_one_letter_code
_entity_poly.pdbx_strand_id
1 'polypeptide(L)'
;QRIYSEPIKPELIIQRLSEIRDSGVVVAGSLSPHRTAEFHETVVKAGVDIFVIRGTTVSAEHVSKSVEPLNLKEFIYELDVPVIVGGAATYQAAMHLMRTGAAGVLVGFGGGAASSTRQILGIHAPMASAVADIAAARRDYMDESGGRYVHVIADGGLGTSGDIVKAIACGAD
;
A
#
# COMPACT_ATOMS: atom_id res chain seq x y z
N GLN A 1 -13.19 -17.97 15.95
CA GLN A 1 -11.86 -18.35 16.48
C GLN A 1 -11.25 -19.47 15.64
N ARG A 2 -11.97 -20.58 15.35
CA ARG A 2 -11.42 -21.74 14.60
C ARG A 2 -10.78 -21.38 13.26
N ILE A 3 -11.41 -20.51 12.45
CA ILE A 3 -10.87 -20.09 11.14
C ILE A 3 -9.57 -19.31 11.30
N TYR A 4 -9.51 -18.42 12.29
CA TYR A 4 -8.32 -17.58 12.53
C TYR A 4 -7.16 -18.32 13.24
N SER A 5 -7.37 -19.54 13.73
CA SER A 5 -6.33 -20.38 14.32
C SER A 5 -5.60 -21.26 13.28
N GLU A 6 -6.11 -21.34 12.06
CA GLU A 6 -5.42 -22.07 10.99
C GLU A 6 -4.12 -21.34 10.58
N PRO A 7 -3.01 -22.05 10.47
CA PRO A 7 -1.74 -21.45 10.07
C PRO A 7 -1.80 -21.00 8.61
N ILE A 8 -1.08 -19.90 8.32
CA ILE A 8 -0.86 -19.48 6.94
C ILE A 8 0.05 -20.51 6.27
N LYS A 9 -0.36 -20.99 5.10
CA LYS A 9 0.35 -22.01 4.33
C LYS A 9 0.98 -21.37 3.08
N PRO A 10 2.33 -21.31 2.99
CA PRO A 10 3.01 -20.71 1.86
C PRO A 10 2.61 -21.30 0.50
N GLU A 11 2.37 -22.60 0.44
CA GLU A 11 1.92 -23.28 -0.77
C GLU A 11 0.56 -22.79 -1.27
N LEU A 12 -0.35 -22.37 -0.38
CA LEU A 12 -1.63 -21.81 -0.76
C LEU A 12 -1.50 -20.36 -1.27
N ILE A 13 -0.54 -19.60 -0.76
CA ILE A 13 -0.22 -18.26 -1.28
C ILE A 13 0.25 -18.42 -2.73
N ILE A 14 1.22 -19.29 -2.98
CA ILE A 14 1.75 -19.54 -4.32
C ILE A 14 0.64 -20.02 -5.25
N GLN A 15 -0.17 -20.97 -4.82
CA GLN A 15 -1.27 -21.50 -5.61
C GLN A 15 -2.25 -20.40 -6.04
N ARG A 16 -2.70 -19.53 -5.11
CA ARG A 16 -3.66 -18.47 -5.42
C ARG A 16 -3.09 -17.41 -6.34
N LEU A 17 -1.85 -17.02 -6.15
CA LEU A 17 -1.18 -16.05 -7.03
C LEU A 17 -0.96 -16.65 -8.43
N SER A 18 -0.63 -17.93 -8.53
CA SER A 18 -0.51 -18.64 -9.82
C SER A 18 -1.84 -18.72 -10.56
N GLU A 19 -2.94 -19.04 -9.86
CA GLU A 19 -4.29 -19.06 -10.46
C GLU A 19 -4.68 -17.69 -11.06
N ILE A 20 -4.31 -16.58 -10.39
CA ILE A 20 -4.53 -15.24 -10.93
C ILE A 20 -3.68 -15.02 -12.19
N ARG A 21 -2.40 -15.38 -12.14
CA ARG A 21 -1.50 -15.25 -13.29
C ARG A 21 -1.97 -16.04 -14.49
N ASP A 22 -2.42 -17.27 -14.29
CA ASP A 22 -2.88 -18.17 -15.36
C ASP A 22 -4.11 -17.60 -16.08
N SER A 23 -4.82 -16.64 -15.47
CA SER A 23 -5.89 -15.89 -16.13
C SER A 23 -5.39 -14.77 -17.08
N GLY A 24 -4.09 -14.53 -17.15
CA GLY A 24 -3.48 -13.57 -18.07
C GLY A 24 -3.57 -12.09 -17.64
N VAL A 25 -3.80 -11.82 -16.35
CA VAL A 25 -3.85 -10.46 -15.78
C VAL A 25 -2.60 -10.14 -14.97
N VAL A 26 -2.37 -8.84 -14.72
CA VAL A 26 -1.33 -8.36 -13.82
C VAL A 26 -1.60 -8.85 -12.40
N VAL A 27 -0.60 -9.45 -11.78
CA VAL A 27 -0.70 -10.07 -10.45
C VAL A 27 -0.09 -9.17 -9.38
N ALA A 28 -0.90 -8.76 -8.42
CA ALA A 28 -0.43 -8.03 -7.25
C ALA A 28 -0.54 -8.89 -5.98
N GLY A 29 0.55 -9.03 -5.25
CA GLY A 29 0.59 -9.71 -3.95
C GLY A 29 0.63 -8.70 -2.80
N SER A 30 -0.29 -8.80 -1.83
CA SER A 30 -0.37 -7.87 -0.71
C SER A 30 -0.08 -8.55 0.63
N LEU A 31 0.81 -7.93 1.41
CA LEU A 31 1.09 -8.32 2.79
C LEU A 31 0.93 -7.13 3.75
N SER A 32 0.59 -7.42 4.99
CA SER A 32 0.71 -6.42 6.05
C SER A 32 2.18 -6.20 6.41
N PRO A 33 2.55 -5.04 6.98
CA PRO A 33 3.94 -4.77 7.39
C PRO A 33 4.52 -5.86 8.29
N HIS A 34 3.71 -6.39 9.23
CA HIS A 34 4.14 -7.45 10.16
C HIS A 34 4.40 -8.80 9.48
N ARG A 35 3.75 -9.08 8.35
CA ARG A 35 3.89 -10.34 7.62
C ARG A 35 4.87 -10.26 6.46
N THR A 36 5.32 -9.06 6.13
CA THR A 36 6.23 -8.86 5.00
C THR A 36 7.55 -9.60 5.22
N ALA A 37 8.17 -9.48 6.39
CA ALA A 37 9.42 -10.17 6.69
C ALA A 37 9.30 -11.70 6.58
N GLU A 38 8.14 -12.27 6.94
CA GLU A 38 7.92 -13.72 6.95
C GLU A 38 7.58 -14.29 5.57
N PHE A 39 6.81 -13.57 4.75
CA PHE A 39 6.20 -14.15 3.54
C PHE A 39 6.60 -13.47 2.22
N HIS A 40 7.44 -12.42 2.23
CA HIS A 40 7.80 -11.71 1.00
C HIS A 40 8.44 -12.62 -0.04
N GLU A 41 9.38 -13.49 0.36
CA GLU A 41 10.01 -14.44 -0.56
C GLU A 41 8.99 -15.38 -1.22
N THR A 42 7.99 -15.84 -0.44
CA THR A 42 6.92 -16.68 -0.95
C THR A 42 6.09 -15.97 -2.02
N VAL A 43 5.75 -14.69 -1.78
CA VAL A 43 4.96 -13.87 -2.71
C VAL A 43 5.78 -13.56 -3.96
N VAL A 44 7.05 -13.16 -3.81
CA VAL A 44 7.94 -12.87 -4.94
C VAL A 44 8.19 -14.13 -5.77
N LYS A 45 8.46 -15.28 -5.12
CA LYS A 45 8.63 -16.58 -5.79
C LYS A 45 7.38 -17.02 -6.55
N ALA A 46 6.21 -16.65 -6.09
CA ALA A 46 4.98 -16.86 -6.84
C ALA A 46 4.92 -16.04 -8.14
N GLY A 47 5.86 -15.07 -8.35
CA GLY A 47 6.05 -14.28 -9.57
C GLY A 47 5.01 -13.18 -9.72
N VAL A 48 4.80 -12.40 -8.68
CA VAL A 48 3.94 -11.21 -8.76
C VAL A 48 4.58 -10.13 -9.63
N ASP A 49 3.74 -9.35 -10.31
CA ASP A 49 4.17 -8.19 -11.09
C ASP A 49 4.29 -6.94 -10.20
N ILE A 50 3.54 -6.91 -9.10
CA ILE A 50 3.51 -5.79 -8.14
C ILE A 50 3.48 -6.36 -6.73
N PHE A 51 4.34 -5.84 -5.86
CA PHE A 51 4.31 -6.13 -4.43
C PHE A 51 3.62 -5.00 -3.66
N VAL A 52 2.70 -5.34 -2.75
CA VAL A 52 1.94 -4.33 -2.00
C VAL A 52 2.15 -4.52 -0.50
N ILE A 53 2.64 -3.48 0.18
CA ILE A 53 2.68 -3.43 1.65
C ILE A 53 1.52 -2.56 2.12
N ARG A 54 0.51 -3.19 2.70
CA ARG A 54 -0.72 -2.51 3.09
C ARG A 54 -1.03 -2.66 4.58
N GLY A 55 -1.17 -1.54 5.26
CA GLY A 55 -1.64 -1.44 6.63
C GLY A 55 -2.69 -0.32 6.76
N THR A 56 -3.25 -0.13 7.95
CA THR A 56 -4.13 1.02 8.24
C THR A 56 -3.33 2.31 8.03
N THR A 57 -2.14 2.36 8.61
CA THR A 57 -1.10 3.35 8.32
C THR A 57 0.22 2.62 8.18
N VAL A 58 1.04 3.04 7.24
CA VAL A 58 2.41 2.54 7.06
C VAL A 58 3.38 3.70 7.21
N SER A 59 4.41 3.50 8.02
CA SER A 59 5.50 4.45 8.21
C SER A 59 6.77 3.91 7.58
N ALA A 60 7.60 4.80 7.04
CA ALA A 60 8.94 4.45 6.60
C ALA A 60 9.85 4.05 7.77
N GLU A 61 9.57 4.59 8.96
CA GLU A 61 10.25 4.29 10.20
C GLU A 61 9.28 3.60 11.16
N HIS A 62 9.29 2.28 11.16
CA HIS A 62 8.46 1.48 12.06
C HIS A 62 9.21 1.23 13.38
N VAL A 63 8.56 1.55 14.51
CA VAL A 63 9.09 1.26 15.84
C VAL A 63 8.30 0.10 16.44
N SER A 64 8.97 -0.99 16.76
CA SER A 64 8.39 -2.15 17.45
C SER A 64 9.26 -2.57 18.62
N LYS A 65 8.62 -3.02 19.70
CA LYS A 65 9.31 -3.59 20.88
C LYS A 65 9.49 -5.11 20.79
N SER A 66 8.80 -5.76 19.86
CA SER A 66 8.69 -7.23 19.81
C SER A 66 9.21 -7.85 18.53
N VAL A 67 9.37 -7.08 17.47
CA VAL A 67 9.85 -7.54 16.16
C VAL A 67 10.80 -6.50 15.60
N GLU A 68 11.88 -6.93 14.96
CA GLU A 68 12.78 -6.04 14.25
C GLU A 68 12.01 -5.28 13.16
N PRO A 69 12.10 -3.94 13.13
CA PRO A 69 11.37 -3.13 12.17
C PRO A 69 11.84 -3.42 10.75
N LEU A 70 10.89 -3.57 9.82
CA LEU A 70 11.21 -3.66 8.40
C LEU A 70 11.79 -2.32 7.92
N ASN A 71 13.04 -2.32 7.45
CA ASN A 71 13.59 -1.17 6.74
C ASN A 71 13.02 -1.12 5.33
N LEU A 72 11.98 -0.31 5.11
CA LEU A 72 11.30 -0.22 3.83
C LEU A 72 12.23 0.17 2.68
N LYS A 73 13.19 1.03 2.92
CA LYS A 73 14.12 1.50 1.86
C LYS A 73 15.02 0.37 1.38
N GLU A 74 15.64 -0.37 2.29
CA GLU A 74 16.46 -1.54 1.95
C GLU A 74 15.62 -2.62 1.28
N PHE A 75 14.47 -2.94 1.88
CA PHE A 75 13.54 -3.93 1.34
C PHE A 75 13.10 -3.62 -0.09
N ILE A 76 12.69 -2.37 -0.38
CA ILE A 76 12.27 -1.97 -1.73
C ILE A 76 13.44 -2.02 -2.72
N TYR A 77 14.64 -1.67 -2.27
CA TYR A 77 15.83 -1.69 -3.12
C TYR A 77 16.25 -3.10 -3.52
N GLU A 78 16.02 -4.09 -2.66
CA GLU A 78 16.36 -5.50 -2.90
C GLU A 78 15.36 -6.24 -3.79
N LEU A 79 14.17 -5.68 -4.02
CA LEU A 79 13.15 -6.29 -4.85
C LEU A 79 13.25 -5.86 -6.31
N ASP A 80 13.16 -6.85 -7.21
CA ASP A 80 13.10 -6.63 -8.67
C ASP A 80 11.69 -6.22 -9.17
N VAL A 81 10.71 -6.16 -8.30
CA VAL A 81 9.32 -5.80 -8.64
C VAL A 81 8.93 -4.46 -8.01
N PRO A 82 8.10 -3.65 -8.67
CA PRO A 82 7.63 -2.39 -8.10
C PRO A 82 6.82 -2.62 -6.81
N VAL A 83 7.09 -1.78 -5.80
CA VAL A 83 6.44 -1.87 -4.50
C VAL A 83 5.49 -0.70 -4.30
N ILE A 84 4.24 -1.00 -3.97
CA ILE A 84 3.22 -0.04 -3.55
C ILE A 84 3.10 -0.10 -2.03
N VAL A 85 3.07 1.04 -1.36
CA VAL A 85 3.03 1.13 0.11
C VAL A 85 1.89 2.01 0.57
N GLY A 86 1.23 1.64 1.65
CA GLY A 86 0.22 2.49 2.30
C GLY A 86 -0.60 1.76 3.36
N GLY A 87 -1.56 2.41 4.05
CA GLY A 87 -2.12 3.74 3.75
C GLY A 87 -1.32 4.93 4.32
N ALA A 88 -1.43 5.98 3.59
CA ALA A 88 -0.98 7.29 4.00
C ALA A 88 -2.10 8.31 3.80
N ALA A 89 -2.10 9.41 4.56
CA ALA A 89 -3.15 10.41 4.46
C ALA A 89 -2.64 11.85 4.58
N THR A 90 -1.34 12.03 4.73
CA THR A 90 -0.72 13.35 4.87
C THR A 90 0.44 13.52 3.90
N TYR A 91 0.73 14.76 3.53
CA TYR A 91 1.89 15.14 2.73
C TYR A 91 3.19 14.53 3.29
N GLN A 92 3.45 14.70 4.61
CA GLN A 92 4.68 14.24 5.23
C GLN A 92 4.83 12.71 5.18
N ALA A 93 3.76 11.98 5.52
CA ALA A 93 3.80 10.52 5.45
C ALA A 93 4.06 10.02 4.03
N ALA A 94 3.40 10.62 3.02
CA ALA A 94 3.62 10.26 1.63
C ALA A 94 5.04 10.58 1.16
N MET A 95 5.57 11.76 1.50
CA MET A 95 6.94 12.15 1.14
C MET A 95 7.96 11.15 1.71
N HIS A 96 7.80 10.71 2.97
CA HIS A 96 8.64 9.67 3.56
C HIS A 96 8.56 8.36 2.79
N LEU A 97 7.35 7.90 2.42
CA LEU A 97 7.18 6.67 1.65
C LEU A 97 7.77 6.78 0.23
N MET A 98 7.60 7.91 -0.44
CA MET A 98 8.19 8.14 -1.77
C MET A 98 9.72 8.07 -1.73
N ARG A 99 10.34 8.63 -0.68
CA ARG A 99 11.80 8.59 -0.47
C ARG A 99 12.35 7.19 -0.17
N THR A 100 11.51 6.23 0.24
CA THR A 100 11.95 4.82 0.36
C THR A 100 12.15 4.13 -0.98
N GLY A 101 11.68 4.73 -2.06
CA GLY A 101 11.74 4.12 -3.38
C GLY A 101 10.43 3.48 -3.84
N ALA A 102 9.33 3.64 -3.12
CA ALA A 102 8.03 3.13 -3.52
C ALA A 102 7.64 3.58 -4.93
N ALA A 103 7.03 2.69 -5.69
CA ALA A 103 6.48 2.98 -7.02
C ALA A 103 5.08 3.62 -6.94
N GLY A 104 4.38 3.38 -5.85
CA GLY A 104 3.08 3.98 -5.59
C GLY A 104 2.78 4.09 -4.10
N VAL A 105 1.91 5.03 -3.74
CA VAL A 105 1.41 5.24 -2.39
C VAL A 105 -0.09 5.05 -2.36
N LEU A 106 -0.57 4.12 -1.51
CA LEU A 106 -1.98 3.96 -1.22
C LEU A 106 -2.43 5.09 -0.29
N VAL A 107 -3.45 5.83 -0.72
CA VAL A 107 -3.94 7.01 -0.01
C VAL A 107 -5.23 6.69 0.72
N GLY A 108 -5.26 6.99 1.99
CA GLY A 108 -6.43 6.93 2.84
C GLY A 108 -6.39 5.84 3.90
N PHE A 109 -7.19 6.05 4.93
CA PHE A 109 -7.57 5.08 5.92
C PHE A 109 -8.94 5.43 6.50
N GLY A 110 -9.68 4.41 6.94
CA GLY A 110 -11.01 4.58 7.51
C GLY A 110 -12.11 4.97 6.50
N GLY A 111 -11.80 5.08 5.20
CA GLY A 111 -12.73 5.51 4.15
C GLY A 111 -13.66 4.42 3.61
N GLY A 112 -13.33 3.15 3.81
CA GLY A 112 -14.15 2.03 3.32
C GLY A 112 -15.54 1.98 3.94
N ALA A 113 -16.54 1.55 3.19
CA ALA A 113 -17.93 1.47 3.66
C ALA A 113 -18.10 0.57 4.90
N ALA A 114 -17.32 -0.51 4.98
CA ALA A 114 -17.31 -1.45 6.11
C ALA A 114 -16.24 -1.13 7.17
N SER A 115 -15.62 0.06 7.13
CA SER A 115 -14.53 0.40 8.05
C SER A 115 -15.05 0.64 9.46
N SER A 116 -14.67 -0.23 10.39
CA SER A 116 -14.91 -0.04 11.82
C SER A 116 -14.01 1.03 12.46
N THR A 117 -12.84 1.30 11.88
CA THR A 117 -11.90 2.31 12.37
C THR A 117 -12.56 3.68 12.49
N ARG A 118 -13.24 4.15 11.42
CA ARG A 118 -13.97 5.42 11.45
C ARG A 118 -15.16 5.39 12.40
N GLN A 119 -15.95 4.31 12.35
CA GLN A 119 -17.20 4.23 13.11
C GLN A 119 -16.99 4.05 14.59
N ILE A 120 -15.98 3.30 14.99
CA ILE A 120 -15.74 2.93 16.39
C ILE A 120 -14.70 3.85 17.05
N LEU A 121 -13.61 4.15 16.36
CA LEU A 121 -12.50 4.93 16.91
C LEU A 121 -12.54 6.41 16.50
N GLY A 122 -13.41 6.80 15.57
CA GLY A 122 -13.45 8.15 15.02
C GLY A 122 -12.24 8.52 14.16
N ILE A 123 -11.37 7.56 13.85
CA ILE A 123 -10.14 7.79 13.06
C ILE A 123 -10.44 7.64 11.58
N HIS A 124 -10.25 8.74 10.84
CA HIS A 124 -10.56 8.79 9.41
C HIS A 124 -9.83 9.98 8.77
N ALA A 125 -9.41 9.81 7.52
CA ALA A 125 -8.93 10.89 6.68
C ALA A 125 -9.92 11.14 5.52
N PRO A 126 -10.41 12.40 5.33
CA PRO A 126 -11.22 12.74 4.16
C PRO A 126 -10.43 12.50 2.88
N MET A 127 -10.94 11.61 2.01
CA MET A 127 -10.20 11.12 0.84
C MET A 127 -9.77 12.24 -0.12
N ALA A 128 -10.66 13.17 -0.44
CA ALA A 128 -10.34 14.25 -1.38
C ALA A 128 -9.17 15.12 -0.88
N SER A 129 -9.17 15.48 0.41
CA SER A 129 -8.08 16.25 1.03
C SER A 129 -6.79 15.45 1.06
N ALA A 130 -6.85 14.18 1.47
CA ALA A 130 -5.67 13.32 1.53
C ALA A 130 -5.04 13.11 0.14
N VAL A 131 -5.84 12.89 -0.90
CA VAL A 131 -5.34 12.75 -2.29
C VAL A 131 -4.68 14.05 -2.74
N ALA A 132 -5.31 15.22 -2.52
CA ALA A 132 -4.75 16.51 -2.91
C ALA A 132 -3.40 16.81 -2.22
N ASP A 133 -3.30 16.53 -0.91
CA ASP A 133 -2.07 16.69 -0.14
C ASP A 133 -0.95 15.77 -0.64
N ILE A 134 -1.28 14.52 -0.92
CA ILE A 134 -0.30 13.53 -1.40
C ILE A 134 0.08 13.78 -2.86
N ALA A 135 -0.83 14.28 -3.69
CA ALA A 135 -0.50 14.73 -5.04
C ALA A 135 0.44 15.95 -5.02
N ALA A 136 0.31 16.85 -4.00
CA ALA A 136 1.30 17.91 -3.78
C ALA A 136 2.66 17.33 -3.40
N ALA A 137 2.71 16.37 -2.46
CA ALA A 137 3.95 15.69 -2.10
C ALA A 137 4.63 15.02 -3.30
N ARG A 138 3.85 14.40 -4.20
CA ARG A 138 4.38 13.81 -5.44
C ARG A 138 5.05 14.85 -6.33
N ARG A 139 4.45 16.04 -6.51
CA ARG A 139 5.06 17.11 -7.32
C ARG A 139 6.41 17.54 -6.75
N ASP A 140 6.45 17.79 -5.44
CA ASP A 140 7.67 18.21 -4.78
C ASP A 140 8.74 17.09 -4.79
N TYR A 141 8.32 15.84 -4.65
CA TYR A 141 9.22 14.69 -4.78
C TYR A 141 9.77 14.51 -6.20
N MET A 142 8.97 14.76 -7.23
CA MET A 142 9.46 14.77 -8.62
C MET A 142 10.57 15.79 -8.82
N ASP A 143 10.42 17.00 -8.28
CA ASP A 143 11.43 18.04 -8.33
C ASP A 143 12.68 17.63 -7.53
N GLU A 144 12.51 17.09 -6.31
CA GLU A 144 13.60 16.60 -5.47
C GLU A 144 14.38 15.43 -6.09
N SER A 145 13.69 14.51 -6.76
CA SER A 145 14.28 13.26 -7.28
C SER A 145 14.78 13.33 -8.72
N GLY A 146 14.67 14.47 -9.38
CA GLY A 146 15.03 14.60 -10.79
C GLY A 146 14.02 13.97 -11.75
N GLY A 147 12.75 13.96 -11.39
CA GLY A 147 11.64 13.53 -12.27
C GLY A 147 11.06 12.15 -11.99
N ARG A 148 11.42 11.51 -10.87
CA ARG A 148 10.85 10.21 -10.52
C ARG A 148 9.37 10.31 -10.20
N TYR A 149 8.55 9.64 -10.99
CA TYR A 149 7.10 9.58 -10.79
C TYR A 149 6.73 8.50 -9.77
N VAL A 150 5.82 8.83 -8.85
CA VAL A 150 5.23 7.89 -7.89
C VAL A 150 3.72 7.95 -8.02
N HIS A 151 3.08 6.81 -8.21
CA HIS A 151 1.63 6.73 -8.35
C HIS A 151 0.90 7.06 -7.05
N VAL A 152 -0.16 7.86 -7.15
CA VAL A 152 -1.06 8.23 -6.05
C VAL A 152 -2.35 7.45 -6.20
N ILE A 153 -2.56 6.44 -5.36
CA ILE A 153 -3.64 5.47 -5.51
C ILE A 153 -4.69 5.71 -4.41
N ALA A 154 -5.85 6.25 -4.78
CA ALA A 154 -6.94 6.45 -3.83
C ALA A 154 -7.53 5.09 -3.40
N ASP A 155 -7.44 4.76 -2.10
CA ASP A 155 -7.85 3.48 -1.54
C ASP A 155 -8.98 3.62 -0.50
N GLY A 156 -10.18 3.24 -0.89
CA GLY A 156 -11.38 3.18 -0.06
C GLY A 156 -12.36 4.34 -0.24
N GLY A 157 -13.64 4.04 -0.04
CA GLY A 157 -14.72 5.02 -0.11
C GLY A 157 -15.12 5.49 -1.51
N LEU A 158 -14.63 4.85 -2.56
CA LEU A 158 -14.97 5.12 -3.95
C LEU A 158 -16.12 4.21 -4.38
N GLY A 159 -17.35 4.61 -4.08
CA GLY A 159 -18.56 3.80 -4.33
C GLY A 159 -19.25 4.05 -5.65
N THR A 160 -18.95 5.17 -6.30
CA THR A 160 -19.58 5.60 -7.54
C THR A 160 -18.57 6.09 -8.57
N SER A 161 -18.96 6.14 -9.84
CA SER A 161 -18.13 6.74 -10.89
C SER A 161 -17.78 8.21 -10.61
N GLY A 162 -18.70 8.96 -9.99
CA GLY A 162 -18.45 10.33 -9.56
C GLY A 162 -17.36 10.44 -8.49
N ASP A 163 -17.23 9.45 -7.61
CA ASP A 163 -16.16 9.42 -6.61
C ASP A 163 -14.79 9.15 -7.27
N ILE A 164 -14.75 8.28 -8.28
CA ILE A 164 -13.55 8.03 -9.08
C ILE A 164 -13.10 9.31 -9.79
N VAL A 165 -14.02 9.99 -10.47
CA VAL A 165 -13.70 11.25 -11.16
C VAL A 165 -13.20 12.32 -10.19
N LYS A 166 -13.79 12.44 -9.00
CA LYS A 166 -13.31 13.35 -7.95
C LYS A 166 -11.91 12.99 -7.49
N ALA A 167 -11.60 11.70 -7.27
CA ALA A 167 -10.27 11.27 -6.86
C ALA A 167 -9.21 11.63 -7.92
N ILE A 168 -9.49 11.38 -9.20
CA ILE A 168 -8.62 11.76 -10.32
C ILE A 168 -8.46 13.29 -10.37
N ALA A 169 -9.55 14.05 -10.25
CA ALA A 169 -9.49 15.51 -10.23
C ALA A 169 -8.66 16.07 -9.05
N CYS A 170 -8.59 15.36 -7.92
CA CYS A 170 -7.73 15.70 -6.79
C CYS A 170 -6.27 15.30 -6.99
N GLY A 171 -5.97 14.52 -8.02
CA GLY A 171 -4.61 14.12 -8.39
C GLY A 171 -4.25 12.66 -8.16
N ALA A 172 -5.24 11.77 -7.98
CA ALA A 172 -5.01 10.32 -8.04
C ALA A 172 -4.81 9.84 -9.50
N ASP A 173 -4.14 8.70 -9.65
CA ASP A 173 -3.89 8.04 -10.93
C ASP A 173 -4.91 6.94 -11.23
#